data_0674a8ed97802948f873cdaf84f845f7
#
_entry.id   0674a8ed97802948f873cdaf84f845f7
#
_cell.length_a   1.000
_cell.length_b   1.000
_cell.length_c   1.000
_cell.angle_alpha   90.00
_cell.angle_beta   90.00
_cell.angle_gamma   90.00
#
_symmetry.space_group_name_H-M   'P 1'
#
loop_
_entity.id
_entity.type
_entity.pdbx_description
1 polymer ?
#
loop_
_entity_poly.entity_id
_entity_poly.type
_entity_poly.pdbx_seq_one_letter_code
_entity_poly.pdbx_strand_id
1 'polypeptide(L)'
;SVKEFFKSYFDNIMKNDVYDKDNNLISSNSFDNLNGMDFTNCSFCLNNNDIYGIYKNDGLKMIHIPRGSSIISKKDILTYDSKKFDIIFPYINGINNSIHILYYVYNNNSTNTCALFHHYYNNGVWIENKIDFINHIVLDNFTVLWIQNSPIVFYFNLVNGCEEVFFSRFNSSTLSWSNPCQITNSNKNKLYLSVLKDSMNFYHLTFCE
;
A
#
# COMPACT_ATOMS: atom_id res chain seq x y z
N SER A 1 -16.67 -22.73 5.88
CA SER A 1 -15.90 -21.47 5.90
C SER A 1 -16.66 -20.40 5.16
N VAL A 2 -16.74 -19.22 5.71
CA VAL A 2 -17.32 -18.03 5.09
C VAL A 2 -16.26 -17.39 4.22
N LYS A 3 -16.61 -17.06 2.97
CA LYS A 3 -15.76 -16.27 2.08
C LYS A 3 -16.21 -14.82 2.14
N GLU A 4 -15.29 -13.92 2.35
CA GLU A 4 -15.52 -12.48 2.32
C GLU A 4 -14.85 -11.90 1.07
N PHE A 5 -15.60 -11.07 0.34
CA PHE A 5 -15.13 -10.44 -0.88
C PHE A 5 -15.37 -8.94 -0.80
N PHE A 6 -14.38 -8.17 -1.18
CA PHE A 6 -14.55 -6.78 -1.53
C PHE A 6 -14.90 -6.67 -3.00
N LYS A 7 -15.97 -5.97 -3.28
CA LYS A 7 -16.41 -5.69 -4.62
C LYS A 7 -16.54 -4.18 -4.78
N SER A 8 -15.68 -3.62 -5.62
CA SER A 8 -15.88 -2.25 -6.05
C SER A 8 -16.83 -2.25 -7.24
N TYR A 9 -17.81 -1.35 -7.22
CA TYR A 9 -18.75 -1.16 -8.32
C TYR A 9 -18.42 0.12 -9.06
N PHE A 10 -18.77 0.18 -10.35
CA PHE A 10 -18.58 1.36 -11.20
C PHE A 10 -19.33 2.62 -10.71
N ASP A 11 -20.24 2.48 -9.78
CA ASP A 11 -21.05 3.55 -9.17
C ASP A 11 -20.43 4.12 -7.87
N ASN A 12 -19.13 3.92 -7.68
CA ASN A 12 -18.33 4.51 -6.58
C ASN A 12 -18.76 4.10 -5.16
N ILE A 13 -19.35 2.92 -5.01
CA ILE A 13 -19.73 2.36 -3.70
C ILE A 13 -18.83 1.17 -3.40
N MET A 14 -18.17 1.20 -2.25
CA MET A 14 -17.46 0.03 -1.73
C MET A 14 -18.43 -0.82 -0.89
N LYS A 15 -18.44 -2.11 -1.14
CA LYS A 15 -19.28 -3.08 -0.41
C LYS A 15 -18.43 -4.20 0.16
N ASN A 16 -18.86 -4.66 1.32
CA ASN A 16 -18.42 -5.91 1.89
C ASN A 16 -19.56 -6.93 1.81
N ASP A 17 -19.45 -7.88 0.91
CA ASP A 17 -20.42 -8.95 0.73
C ASP A 17 -19.87 -10.24 1.37
N VAL A 18 -20.63 -10.81 2.30
CA VAL A 18 -20.29 -12.03 3.00
C VAL A 18 -21.13 -13.18 2.44
N TYR A 19 -20.47 -14.25 2.01
CA TYR A 19 -21.09 -15.43 1.42
C TYR A 19 -20.85 -16.68 2.27
N ASP A 20 -21.82 -17.58 2.29
CA ASP A 20 -21.64 -18.90 2.89
C ASP A 20 -20.81 -19.84 1.99
N LYS A 21 -20.60 -21.08 2.44
CA LYS A 21 -19.87 -22.11 1.69
C LYS A 21 -20.51 -22.47 0.34
N ASP A 22 -21.80 -22.23 0.21
CA ASP A 22 -22.61 -22.56 -0.96
C ASP A 22 -22.82 -21.35 -1.89
N ASN A 23 -22.06 -20.26 -1.65
CA ASN A 23 -22.11 -18.97 -2.36
C ASN A 23 -23.43 -18.20 -2.22
N ASN A 24 -24.23 -18.44 -1.18
CA ASN A 24 -25.36 -17.60 -0.87
C ASN A 24 -24.90 -16.36 -0.12
N LEU A 25 -25.44 -15.19 -0.50
CA LEU A 25 -25.16 -13.93 0.18
C LEU A 25 -25.75 -13.93 1.59
N ILE A 26 -24.91 -13.87 2.62
CA ILE A 26 -25.32 -13.78 4.03
C ILE A 26 -25.59 -12.31 4.42
N SER A 27 -24.68 -11.42 4.05
CA SER A 27 -24.80 -9.99 4.35
C SER A 27 -24.09 -9.14 3.32
N SER A 28 -24.55 -7.92 3.16
CA SER A 28 -23.93 -6.89 2.32
C SER A 28 -23.92 -5.58 3.07
N ASN A 29 -22.76 -4.98 3.22
CA ASN A 29 -22.58 -3.67 3.86
C ASN A 29 -21.95 -2.70 2.86
N SER A 30 -22.61 -1.57 2.64
CA SER A 30 -22.07 -0.47 1.84
C SER A 30 -21.38 0.53 2.76
N PHE A 31 -20.21 1.00 2.38
CA PHE A 31 -19.54 2.06 3.09
C PHE A 31 -18.86 3.01 2.11
N ASP A 32 -18.95 4.27 2.43
CA ASP A 32 -18.43 5.43 1.70
C ASP A 32 -18.70 5.44 0.19
N ASN A 33 -19.24 6.55 -0.26
CA ASN A 33 -19.26 6.89 -1.68
C ASN A 33 -17.83 7.36 -2.04
N LEU A 34 -17.08 6.52 -2.73
CA LEU A 34 -15.69 6.77 -3.06
C LEU A 34 -15.60 7.21 -4.52
N ASN A 35 -15.81 8.50 -4.75
CA ASN A 35 -15.69 9.09 -6.08
C ASN A 35 -14.29 8.83 -6.65
N GLY A 36 -14.23 8.11 -7.77
CA GLY A 36 -12.98 7.83 -8.47
C GLY A 36 -12.07 6.80 -7.81
N MET A 37 -12.63 5.82 -7.08
CA MET A 37 -11.83 4.72 -6.55
C MET A 37 -11.31 3.83 -7.67
N ASP A 38 -10.01 3.82 -7.79
CA ASP A 38 -9.26 2.87 -8.58
C ASP A 38 -8.13 2.26 -7.72
N PHE A 39 -7.36 1.36 -8.30
CA PHE A 39 -6.21 0.73 -7.61
C PHE A 39 -5.13 1.72 -7.16
N THR A 40 -5.15 2.96 -7.63
CA THR A 40 -4.22 4.01 -7.21
C THR A 40 -4.60 4.64 -5.88
N ASN A 41 -5.84 4.41 -5.41
CA ASN A 41 -6.45 5.09 -4.29
C ASN A 41 -6.80 4.18 -3.11
N CYS A 42 -6.68 2.87 -3.25
CA CYS A 42 -7.02 1.92 -2.18
C CYS A 42 -6.23 0.61 -2.23
N SER A 43 -6.18 -0.07 -1.09
CA SER A 43 -5.61 -1.41 -0.94
C SER A 43 -6.27 -2.13 0.23
N PHE A 44 -6.28 -3.47 0.19
CA PHE A 44 -6.87 -4.31 1.22
C PHE A 44 -5.97 -5.50 1.54
N CYS A 45 -6.05 -5.98 2.78
CA CYS A 45 -5.41 -7.22 3.19
C CYS A 45 -6.27 -8.00 4.20
N LEU A 46 -5.93 -9.26 4.35
CA LEU A 46 -6.44 -10.12 5.43
C LEU A 46 -5.34 -10.28 6.47
N ASN A 47 -5.68 -10.09 7.74
CA ASN A 47 -4.80 -10.40 8.86
C ASN A 47 -5.60 -11.05 9.98
N ASN A 48 -5.21 -12.25 10.41
CA ASN A 48 -5.92 -13.06 11.40
C ASN A 48 -7.41 -13.26 11.08
N ASN A 49 -7.75 -13.39 9.79
CA ASN A 49 -9.10 -13.47 9.23
C ASN A 49 -9.94 -12.18 9.35
N ASP A 50 -9.39 -11.09 9.85
CA ASP A 50 -9.99 -9.76 9.78
C ASP A 50 -9.60 -9.08 8.47
N ILE A 51 -10.47 -8.23 7.97
CA ILE A 51 -10.21 -7.42 6.79
C ILE A 51 -9.72 -6.05 7.21
N TYR A 52 -8.62 -5.62 6.63
CA TYR A 52 -8.09 -4.26 6.75
C TYR A 52 -8.04 -3.62 5.38
N GLY A 53 -8.47 -2.38 5.28
CA GLY A 53 -8.39 -1.59 4.07
C GLY A 53 -7.77 -0.22 4.34
N ILE A 54 -7.10 0.32 3.35
CA ILE A 54 -6.60 1.69 3.33
C ILE A 54 -7.10 2.37 2.06
N TYR A 55 -7.55 3.60 2.16
CA TYR A 55 -8.05 4.36 1.02
C TYR A 55 -7.86 5.86 1.21
N LYS A 56 -7.76 6.57 0.09
CA LYS A 56 -7.69 8.03 0.05
C LYS A 56 -9.10 8.62 -0.03
N ASN A 57 -9.46 9.46 0.93
CA ASN A 57 -10.67 10.28 0.91
C ASN A 57 -10.49 11.46 1.87
N ASP A 58 -10.16 12.65 1.36
CA ASP A 58 -9.80 13.84 2.15
C ASP A 58 -8.76 13.56 3.25
N GLY A 59 -7.84 12.67 2.96
CA GLY A 59 -6.86 12.12 3.87
C GLY A 59 -6.60 10.65 3.56
N LEU A 60 -5.94 9.98 4.47
CA LEU A 60 -5.69 8.54 4.41
C LEU A 60 -6.46 7.86 5.54
N LYS A 61 -7.41 7.00 5.17
CA LYS A 61 -8.34 6.35 6.09
C LYS A 61 -8.14 4.84 6.09
N MET A 62 -8.15 4.26 7.26
CA MET A 62 -8.14 2.80 7.44
C MET A 62 -9.52 2.31 7.86
N ILE A 63 -9.92 1.18 7.32
CA ILE A 63 -11.07 0.40 7.78
C ILE A 63 -10.61 -0.92 8.38
N HIS A 64 -11.35 -1.40 9.35
CA HIS A 64 -11.20 -2.73 9.96
C HIS A 64 -12.56 -3.38 10.09
N ILE A 65 -12.66 -4.60 9.58
CA ILE A 65 -13.85 -5.43 9.66
C ILE A 65 -13.43 -6.75 10.35
N PRO A 66 -13.82 -6.97 11.61
CA PRO A 66 -13.54 -8.22 12.30
C PRO A 66 -14.24 -9.39 11.62
N ARG A 67 -13.64 -10.56 11.67
CA ARG A 67 -14.21 -11.80 11.13
C ARG A 67 -15.63 -12.03 11.63
N GLY A 68 -16.55 -12.27 10.68
CA GLY A 68 -17.97 -12.55 10.98
C GLY A 68 -18.76 -11.37 11.53
N SER A 69 -18.18 -10.17 11.54
CA SER A 69 -18.84 -8.93 11.96
C SER A 69 -19.40 -8.17 10.77
N SER A 70 -20.55 -7.54 10.98
CA SER A 70 -21.08 -6.53 10.08
C SER A 70 -20.63 -5.10 10.47
N ILE A 71 -19.88 -4.98 11.57
CA ILE A 71 -19.44 -3.69 12.07
C ILE A 71 -18.14 -3.30 11.38
N ILE A 72 -18.13 -2.14 10.74
CA ILE A 72 -16.97 -1.53 10.10
C ILE A 72 -16.47 -0.43 11.01
N SER A 73 -15.25 -0.55 11.50
CA SER A 73 -14.57 0.54 12.17
C SER A 73 -13.73 1.33 11.18
N LYS A 74 -13.72 2.66 11.34
CA LYS A 74 -12.94 3.58 10.49
C LYS A 74 -11.99 4.39 11.37
N LYS A 75 -10.80 4.64 10.85
CA LYS A 75 -9.78 5.44 11.53
C LYS A 75 -9.06 6.34 10.54
N ASP A 76 -8.97 7.62 10.86
CA ASP A 76 -8.09 8.53 10.14
C ASP A 76 -6.63 8.22 10.50
N ILE A 77 -5.85 7.87 9.48
CA ILE A 77 -4.41 7.63 9.62
C ILE A 77 -3.64 8.92 9.42
N LEU A 78 -4.02 9.67 8.40
CA LEU A 78 -3.40 10.93 8.04
C LEU A 78 -4.45 11.90 7.55
N THR A 79 -4.43 13.13 8.09
CA THR A 79 -5.19 14.26 7.57
C THR A 79 -4.21 15.26 6.97
N TYR A 80 -4.48 15.73 5.76
CA TYR A 80 -3.63 16.68 5.06
C TYR A 80 -4.45 17.67 4.24
N ASP A 81 -3.86 18.82 3.93
CA ASP A 81 -4.45 19.81 3.03
C ASP A 81 -4.32 19.31 1.58
N SER A 82 -5.41 18.85 0.99
CA SER A 82 -5.47 18.34 -0.38
C SER A 82 -5.12 19.37 -1.47
N LYS A 83 -5.09 20.65 -1.12
CA LYS A 83 -4.56 21.71 -2.01
C LYS A 83 -3.05 21.71 -2.08
N LYS A 84 -2.37 21.23 -1.04
CA LYS A 84 -0.91 21.23 -0.93
C LYS A 84 -0.29 19.88 -1.20
N PHE A 85 -0.98 18.80 -0.83
CA PHE A 85 -0.46 17.44 -0.89
C PHE A 85 -1.45 16.52 -1.58
N ASP A 86 -0.91 15.50 -2.23
CA ASP A 86 -1.68 14.37 -2.73
C ASP A 86 -0.99 13.04 -2.39
N ILE A 87 -1.79 12.00 -2.18
CA ILE A 87 -1.32 10.64 -1.89
C ILE A 87 -1.76 9.73 -3.02
N ILE A 88 -0.86 8.87 -3.49
CA ILE A 88 -1.16 7.82 -4.44
C ILE A 88 -0.59 6.47 -3.98
N PHE A 89 -1.17 5.40 -4.51
CA PHE A 89 -0.79 4.01 -4.25
C PHE A 89 -0.75 3.64 -2.78
N PRO A 90 -1.79 3.95 -1.98
CA PRO A 90 -1.82 3.48 -0.60
C PRO A 90 -1.85 1.95 -0.57
N TYR A 91 -0.98 1.38 0.24
CA TYR A 91 -0.82 -0.05 0.43
C TYR A 91 -0.98 -0.38 1.92
N ILE A 92 -1.66 -1.47 2.24
CA ILE A 92 -1.79 -1.98 3.60
C ILE A 92 -1.49 -3.48 3.64
N ASN A 93 -0.75 -3.90 4.66
CA ASN A 93 -0.67 -5.29 5.05
C ASN A 93 -0.55 -5.41 6.56
N GLY A 94 -1.14 -6.48 7.11
CA GLY A 94 -1.08 -6.81 8.53
C GLY A 94 -0.39 -8.15 8.75
N ILE A 95 0.47 -8.20 9.76
CA ILE A 95 1.11 -9.43 10.20
C ILE A 95 1.03 -9.49 11.72
N ASN A 96 0.41 -10.55 12.23
CA ASN A 96 0.15 -10.71 13.65
C ASN A 96 -0.65 -9.49 14.19
N ASN A 97 -0.09 -8.77 15.16
CA ASN A 97 -0.70 -7.58 15.75
C ASN A 97 -0.15 -6.26 15.19
N SER A 98 0.60 -6.34 14.09
CA SER A 98 1.22 -5.18 13.45
C SER A 98 0.52 -4.85 12.13
N ILE A 99 0.47 -3.56 11.79
CA ILE A 99 -0.07 -3.05 10.53
C ILE A 99 0.99 -2.16 9.88
N HIS A 100 1.21 -2.39 8.59
CA HIS A 100 2.11 -1.61 7.77
C HIS A 100 1.32 -0.94 6.64
N ILE A 101 1.49 0.38 6.51
CA ILE A 101 0.87 1.20 5.47
C ILE A 101 1.99 1.92 4.72
N LEU A 102 2.02 1.80 3.40
CA LEU A 102 2.97 2.49 2.53
C LEU A 102 2.21 3.32 1.50
N TYR A 103 2.76 4.45 1.10
CA TYR A 103 2.18 5.33 0.08
C TYR A 103 3.19 6.36 -0.41
N TYR A 104 2.94 6.92 -1.59
CA TYR A 104 3.66 8.10 -2.06
C TYR A 104 2.91 9.37 -1.69
N VAL A 105 3.65 10.41 -1.32
CA VAL A 105 3.14 11.77 -1.07
C VAL A 105 3.76 12.74 -2.06
N TYR A 106 2.92 13.47 -2.76
CA TYR A 106 3.30 14.59 -3.60
C TYR A 106 3.05 15.91 -2.88
N ASN A 107 3.94 16.87 -3.12
CA ASN A 107 3.65 18.27 -2.87
C ASN A 107 3.12 18.89 -4.17
N ASN A 108 1.88 19.33 -4.18
CA ASN A 108 1.23 19.90 -5.37
C ASN A 108 1.90 21.19 -5.90
N ASN A 109 2.71 21.84 -5.06
CA ASN A 109 3.49 23.02 -5.45
C ASN A 109 4.89 22.67 -5.99
N SER A 110 5.29 21.40 -5.93
CA SER A 110 6.59 20.90 -6.39
C SER A 110 6.36 19.75 -7.37
N THR A 111 6.34 20.07 -8.66
CA THR A 111 5.79 19.20 -9.71
C THR A 111 6.59 17.93 -10.00
N ASN A 112 7.81 17.79 -9.47
CA ASN A 112 8.72 16.72 -9.90
C ASN A 112 9.29 15.87 -8.75
N THR A 113 8.75 15.99 -7.54
CA THR A 113 9.25 15.21 -6.41
C THR A 113 8.12 14.64 -5.58
N CYS A 114 8.31 13.42 -5.12
CA CYS A 114 7.45 12.83 -4.10
C CYS A 114 8.30 12.16 -3.02
N ALA A 115 7.66 11.68 -1.98
CA ALA A 115 8.30 10.88 -0.95
C ALA A 115 7.55 9.58 -0.74
N LEU A 116 8.30 8.50 -0.53
CA LEU A 116 7.77 7.20 -0.13
C LEU A 116 7.76 7.13 1.39
N PHE A 117 6.56 6.99 1.98
CA PHE A 117 6.31 6.93 3.41
C PHE A 117 5.82 5.57 3.86
N HIS A 118 6.08 5.28 5.13
CA HIS A 118 5.62 4.11 5.85
C HIS A 118 5.05 4.51 7.21
N HIS A 119 3.81 4.09 7.50
CA HIS A 119 3.23 4.09 8.83
C HIS A 119 3.21 2.67 9.37
N TYR A 120 3.67 2.51 10.59
CA TYR A 120 3.74 1.24 11.28
C TYR A 120 2.98 1.30 12.60
N TYR A 121 2.01 0.42 12.76
CA TYR A 121 1.29 0.24 14.01
C TYR A 121 1.75 -1.03 14.70
N ASN A 122 2.14 -0.90 15.95
CA ASN A 122 2.47 -2.03 16.81
C ASN A 122 2.16 -1.70 18.27
N ASN A 123 1.41 -2.59 18.94
CA ASN A 123 1.09 -2.48 20.36
C ASN A 123 0.51 -1.10 20.78
N GLY A 124 -0.40 -0.56 19.99
CA GLY A 124 -1.07 0.70 20.29
C GLY A 124 -0.32 1.97 19.86
N VAL A 125 0.88 1.84 19.29
CA VAL A 125 1.72 2.97 18.86
C VAL A 125 1.84 3.00 17.36
N TRP A 126 1.65 4.20 16.78
CA TRP A 126 1.93 4.48 15.38
C TRP A 126 3.30 5.15 15.23
N ILE A 127 4.09 4.67 14.28
CA ILE A 127 5.40 5.22 13.93
C ILE A 127 5.39 5.57 12.44
N GLU A 128 5.89 6.74 12.11
CA GLU A 128 6.04 7.22 10.73
C GLU A 128 7.52 7.19 10.33
N ASN A 129 7.79 6.65 9.14
CA ASN A 129 9.11 6.65 8.52
C ASN A 129 9.00 7.19 7.09
N LYS A 130 9.92 8.08 6.72
CA LYS A 130 10.20 8.37 5.33
C LYS A 130 11.25 7.38 4.83
N ILE A 131 10.90 6.63 3.77
CA ILE A 131 11.81 5.63 3.19
C ILE A 131 12.79 6.31 2.24
N ASP A 132 12.28 7.12 1.31
CA ASP A 132 13.11 7.82 0.32
C ASP A 132 12.40 9.05 -0.26
N PHE A 133 13.19 9.96 -0.83
CA PHE A 133 12.72 10.99 -1.76
C PHE A 133 12.82 10.49 -3.18
N ILE A 134 11.77 10.69 -3.96
CA ILE A 134 11.69 10.29 -5.37
C ILE A 134 11.73 11.56 -6.22
N ASN A 135 12.75 11.68 -7.06
CA ASN A 135 13.06 12.89 -7.83
C ASN A 135 12.39 12.92 -9.21
N HIS A 136 11.22 12.29 -9.35
CA HIS A 136 10.45 12.30 -10.60
C HIS A 136 8.96 12.09 -10.32
N ILE A 137 8.13 12.30 -11.35
CA ILE A 137 6.71 11.92 -11.30
C ILE A 137 6.64 10.40 -11.30
N VAL A 138 6.00 9.83 -10.28
CA VAL A 138 5.78 8.39 -10.20
C VAL A 138 4.66 8.00 -11.17
N LEU A 139 5.00 7.18 -12.16
CA LEU A 139 4.06 6.63 -13.13
C LEU A 139 3.66 5.19 -12.80
N ASP A 140 4.44 4.53 -11.95
CA ASP A 140 4.26 3.12 -11.59
C ASP A 140 4.34 2.91 -10.08
N ASN A 141 3.64 1.89 -9.60
CA ASN A 141 3.60 1.61 -8.17
C ASN A 141 4.90 0.96 -7.69
N PHE A 142 5.16 1.06 -6.40
CA PHE A 142 6.13 0.22 -5.71
C PHE A 142 5.60 -1.21 -5.57
N THR A 143 6.50 -2.16 -5.37
CA THR A 143 6.17 -3.56 -5.06
C THR A 143 6.70 -3.92 -3.68
N VAL A 144 5.89 -4.60 -2.87
CA VAL A 144 6.27 -5.03 -1.53
C VAL A 144 6.39 -6.55 -1.47
N LEU A 145 7.52 -7.04 -0.99
CA LEU A 145 7.69 -8.44 -0.61
C LEU A 145 7.83 -8.56 0.91
N TRP A 146 7.41 -9.69 1.44
CA TRP A 146 7.45 -10.00 2.87
C TRP A 146 8.46 -11.10 3.15
N ILE A 147 9.42 -10.81 4.03
CA ILE A 147 10.42 -11.77 4.47
C ILE A 147 10.43 -11.80 5.99
N GLN A 148 10.11 -12.96 6.56
CA GLN A 148 10.09 -13.14 8.02
C GLN A 148 9.33 -12.01 8.75
N ASN A 149 8.13 -11.70 8.27
CA ASN A 149 7.26 -10.66 8.84
C ASN A 149 7.77 -9.21 8.70
N SER A 150 8.76 -8.97 7.86
CA SER A 150 9.26 -7.64 7.56
C SER A 150 9.09 -7.31 6.07
N PRO A 151 8.60 -6.11 5.72
CA PRO A 151 8.46 -5.72 4.33
C PRO A 151 9.81 -5.29 3.73
N ILE A 152 9.97 -5.61 2.46
CA ILE A 152 10.96 -5.03 1.56
C ILE A 152 10.19 -4.34 0.47
N VAL A 153 10.49 -3.07 0.22
CA VAL A 153 9.89 -2.29 -0.85
C VAL A 153 10.87 -2.14 -2.01
N PHE A 154 10.39 -2.36 -3.23
CA PHE A 154 11.08 -2.12 -4.48
C PHE A 154 10.36 -1.01 -5.23
N TYR A 155 11.09 -0.07 -5.78
CA TYR A 155 10.53 1.12 -6.43
C TYR A 155 11.51 1.72 -7.42
N PHE A 156 11.03 2.64 -8.25
CA PHE A 156 11.87 3.41 -9.16
C PHE A 156 12.28 4.74 -8.54
N ASN A 157 13.53 5.13 -8.78
CA ASN A 157 14.02 6.48 -8.53
C ASN A 157 15.00 6.89 -9.62
N LEU A 158 15.23 8.20 -9.80
CA LEU A 158 16.10 8.70 -10.86
C LEU A 158 17.59 8.59 -10.51
N VAL A 159 18.33 8.06 -11.47
CA VAL A 159 19.80 8.11 -11.52
C VAL A 159 20.20 8.64 -12.90
N ASN A 160 20.90 9.74 -12.95
CA ASN A 160 21.33 10.37 -14.21
C ASN A 160 20.18 10.65 -15.21
N GLY A 161 18.97 10.95 -14.68
CA GLY A 161 17.80 11.26 -15.48
C GLY A 161 16.99 10.05 -15.97
N CYS A 162 17.36 8.83 -15.60
CA CYS A 162 16.62 7.60 -15.92
C CYS A 162 16.12 6.90 -14.66
N GLU A 163 14.97 6.24 -14.76
CA GLU A 163 14.45 5.41 -13.67
C GLU A 163 15.32 4.16 -13.51
N GLU A 164 15.83 3.98 -12.30
CA GLU A 164 16.52 2.76 -11.87
C GLU A 164 15.78 2.13 -10.69
N VAL A 165 15.90 0.82 -10.54
CA VAL A 165 15.24 0.08 -9.45
C VAL A 165 16.07 0.21 -8.18
N PHE A 166 15.38 0.58 -7.10
CA PHE A 166 15.89 0.62 -5.74
C PHE A 166 15.10 -0.32 -4.84
N PHE A 167 15.70 -0.72 -3.74
CA PHE A 167 14.99 -1.34 -2.64
C PHE A 167 15.41 -0.78 -1.29
N SER A 168 14.51 -0.92 -0.32
CA SER A 168 14.78 -0.70 1.10
C SER A 168 14.07 -1.77 1.92
N ARG A 169 14.62 -2.13 3.07
CA ARG A 169 14.11 -3.17 3.96
C ARG A 169 13.78 -2.59 5.33
N PHE A 170 12.61 -2.92 5.85
CA PHE A 170 12.23 -2.59 7.21
C PHE A 170 12.86 -3.56 8.21
N ASN A 171 13.39 -3.01 9.29
CA ASN A 171 13.88 -3.78 10.44
C ASN A 171 12.93 -3.55 11.62
N SER A 172 12.18 -4.58 11.99
CA SER A 172 11.20 -4.51 13.09
C SER A 172 11.82 -4.37 14.47
N SER A 173 13.11 -4.70 14.62
CA SER A 173 13.82 -4.53 15.91
C SER A 173 14.27 -3.09 16.13
N THR A 174 14.68 -2.39 15.10
CA THR A 174 15.10 -0.99 15.15
C THR A 174 14.00 -0.01 14.74
N LEU A 175 12.87 -0.52 14.23
CA LEU A 175 11.72 0.23 13.72
C LEU A 175 12.10 1.24 12.62
N SER A 176 13.08 0.88 11.81
CA SER A 176 13.64 1.75 10.78
C SER A 176 13.86 1.01 9.46
N TRP A 177 13.96 1.77 8.39
CA TRP A 177 14.29 1.26 7.06
C TRP A 177 15.79 1.34 6.81
N SER A 178 16.31 0.37 6.05
CA SER A 178 17.68 0.46 5.53
C SER A 178 17.81 1.65 4.58
N ASN A 179 19.02 2.14 4.39
CA ASN A 179 19.27 3.10 3.31
C ASN A 179 18.86 2.49 1.96
N PRO A 180 18.27 3.27 1.05
CA PRO A 180 17.95 2.84 -0.30
C PRO A 180 19.17 2.26 -1.02
N CYS A 181 18.99 1.11 -1.65
CA CYS A 181 20.03 0.43 -2.40
C CYS A 181 19.62 0.31 -3.87
N GLN A 182 20.43 0.83 -4.77
CA GLN A 182 20.23 0.74 -6.22
C GLN A 182 20.53 -0.68 -6.70
N ILE A 183 19.66 -1.25 -7.53
CA ILE A 183 19.80 -2.60 -8.09
C ILE A 183 20.20 -2.55 -9.56
N THR A 184 19.60 -1.63 -10.33
CA THR A 184 19.85 -1.53 -11.78
C THR A 184 20.61 -0.25 -12.11
N ASN A 185 21.36 -0.28 -13.22
CA ASN A 185 22.13 0.85 -13.73
C ASN A 185 22.27 0.74 -15.27
N SER A 186 21.14 0.68 -15.97
CA SER A 186 21.12 0.56 -17.43
C SER A 186 21.10 1.91 -18.16
N ASN A 187 20.83 3.00 -17.44
CA ASN A 187 20.60 4.34 -17.99
C ASN A 187 19.47 4.39 -19.02
N LYS A 188 18.42 3.60 -18.79
CA LYS A 188 17.18 3.59 -19.57
C LYS A 188 15.97 3.75 -18.66
N ASN A 189 14.96 4.43 -19.13
CA ASN A 189 13.69 4.57 -18.41
C ASN A 189 12.99 3.21 -18.26
N LYS A 190 12.39 2.97 -17.11
CA LYS A 190 11.75 1.71 -16.75
C LYS A 190 10.33 1.91 -16.30
N LEU A 191 9.47 0.94 -16.65
CA LEU A 191 8.06 0.87 -16.23
C LEU A 191 7.68 -0.57 -15.86
N TYR A 192 6.55 -0.70 -15.17
CA TYR A 192 5.90 -1.98 -14.85
C TYR A 192 6.76 -2.92 -14.00
N LEU A 193 7.25 -2.38 -12.88
CA LEU A 193 8.03 -3.16 -11.95
C LEU A 193 7.19 -4.27 -11.30
N SER A 194 7.67 -5.50 -11.42
CA SER A 194 7.14 -6.64 -10.67
C SER A 194 8.32 -7.40 -10.04
N VAL A 195 8.14 -7.84 -8.82
CA VAL A 195 9.17 -8.55 -8.07
C VAL A 195 8.54 -9.77 -7.40
N LEU A 196 9.21 -10.90 -7.53
CA LEU A 196 8.86 -12.12 -6.81
C LEU A 196 10.10 -12.75 -6.17
N LYS A 197 9.88 -13.55 -5.16
CA LYS A 197 10.90 -14.36 -4.51
C LYS A 197 10.56 -15.84 -4.73
N ASP A 198 11.52 -16.62 -5.23
CA ASP A 198 11.35 -18.05 -5.43
C ASP A 198 11.63 -18.88 -4.15
N SER A 199 11.41 -20.18 -4.23
CA SER A 199 11.64 -21.12 -3.13
C SER A 199 13.12 -21.27 -2.74
N MET A 200 14.05 -20.91 -3.62
CA MET A 200 15.50 -20.92 -3.38
C MET A 200 16.02 -19.59 -2.82
N ASN A 201 15.11 -18.66 -2.51
CA ASN A 201 15.39 -17.32 -1.99
C ASN A 201 16.03 -16.34 -2.99
N PHE A 202 15.93 -16.60 -4.30
CA PHE A 202 16.31 -15.62 -5.31
C PHE A 202 15.18 -14.63 -5.57
N TYR A 203 15.54 -13.38 -5.83
CA TYR A 203 14.62 -12.33 -6.24
C TYR A 203 14.64 -12.21 -7.76
N HIS A 204 13.47 -12.26 -8.35
CA HIS A 204 13.27 -12.08 -9.78
C HIS A 204 12.56 -10.75 -9.99
N LEU A 205 13.21 -9.86 -10.72
CA LEU A 205 12.67 -8.55 -11.08
C LEU A 205 12.32 -8.56 -12.57
N THR A 206 11.14 -8.07 -12.89
CA THR A 206 10.72 -7.83 -14.28
C THR A 206 10.27 -6.38 -14.42
N PHE A 207 10.65 -5.74 -15.51
CA PHE A 207 10.28 -4.38 -15.90
C PHE A 207 10.45 -4.21 -17.40
N CYS A 208 9.86 -3.16 -17.98
CA CYS A 208 10.10 -2.75 -19.36
C CYS A 208 11.14 -1.63 -19.42
N GLU A 209 12.02 -1.65 -20.41
CA GLU A 209 12.97 -0.58 -20.75
C GLU A 209 12.68 0.01 -22.15
#